data_e991d2ca07e997227faf597a9e67c19b
#
_entry.id   e991d2ca07e997227faf597a9e67c19b
#
_cell.length_a   1.000
_cell.length_b   1.000
_cell.length_c   1.000
_cell.angle_alpha   90.00
_cell.angle_beta   90.00
_cell.angle_gamma   90.00
#
_symmetry.space_group_name_H-M   'P 1'
#
loop_
_entity.id
_entity.type
_entity.pdbx_description
1 polymer ?
#
loop_
_entity_poly.entity_id
_entity_poly.type
_entity_poly.pdbx_seq_one_letter_code
_entity_poly.pdbx_strand_id
1 'polypeptide(L)'
;MTNQERKLISAESVTEGHPDKVCDQISDEILDELLRQDPQSHVAVETSAATGVFLVFGEVTSKGYVDVQSTVRETLRRIGYTSSEVGLDADSCGVIVAITGQSAEINQGVARLTGEKETEASREERYEAQGAGDQGVMFGYATDETDVLMPLPIYLAHRLAFRLTEVRKSGEVPHLRPDGKTQVTIEYDENDKPLRVDTVLISTQHDPEASQEWLAAQLKEHVIDPVLDEVLGDGVKHDDYRQLVNPTGSFVLGGPAADAGLTGRKIIVDTYGGAAHHGGGAFSGKDPSKGDRSAAYATRWVAKNIVAAGLAHRVELQVAYAIGVAEPVSVNVETFGTEIGVTREQIQQAVRKVFDLRPAAIIDELDLKRPIYAKTAAYGHFGRVDVEFPWERTDKVEELKAAIR
;
A
#
# COMPACT_ATOMS: atom_id res chain seq x y z
N MET A 1 13.03 -17.33 38.28
CA MET A 1 12.64 -17.25 36.89
C MET A 1 12.85 -15.81 36.50
N THR A 2 13.88 -15.51 35.73
CA THR A 2 14.11 -14.17 35.17
C THR A 2 12.92 -13.82 34.29
N ASN A 3 12.26 -12.72 34.58
CA ASN A 3 11.20 -12.15 33.77
C ASN A 3 11.89 -11.71 32.46
N GLN A 4 11.96 -12.59 31.47
CA GLN A 4 12.50 -12.27 30.17
C GLN A 4 11.48 -11.33 29.53
N GLU A 5 11.90 -10.11 29.22
CA GLU A 5 11.03 -9.11 28.60
C GLU A 5 10.58 -9.63 27.24
N ARG A 6 9.27 -9.70 27.02
CA ARG A 6 8.71 -10.21 25.76
C ARG A 6 8.92 -9.18 24.66
N LYS A 7 9.41 -9.61 23.51
CA LYS A 7 9.49 -8.77 22.33
C LYS A 7 8.17 -8.82 21.57
N LEU A 8 7.33 -7.80 21.75
CA LEU A 8 6.02 -7.68 21.10
C LEU A 8 6.09 -6.63 20.00
N ILE A 9 5.65 -6.99 18.79
CA ILE A 9 5.57 -6.09 17.65
C ILE A 9 4.13 -6.08 17.13
N SER A 10 3.59 -4.89 16.91
CA SER A 10 2.22 -4.69 16.46
C SER A 10 2.19 -3.95 15.12
N ALA A 11 1.21 -4.30 14.29
CA ALA A 11 0.84 -3.53 13.11
C ALA A 11 -0.68 -3.47 12.96
N GLU A 12 -1.16 -2.44 12.29
CA GLU A 12 -2.59 -2.23 12.03
C GLU A 12 -2.91 -2.16 10.55
N SER A 13 -4.14 -2.47 10.21
CA SER A 13 -4.73 -2.23 8.90
C SER A 13 -6.16 -1.72 9.04
N VAL A 14 -6.73 -1.28 7.92
CA VAL A 14 -8.09 -0.77 7.87
C VAL A 14 -8.84 -1.33 6.67
N THR A 15 -10.18 -1.38 6.76
CA THR A 15 -11.02 -1.82 5.64
C THR A 15 -11.12 -0.75 4.55
N GLU A 16 -11.65 -1.12 3.39
CA GLU A 16 -11.95 -0.20 2.29
C GLU A 16 -12.93 0.93 2.68
N GLY A 17 -13.74 0.73 3.72
CA GLY A 17 -14.71 1.71 4.22
C GLY A 17 -14.15 2.71 5.23
N HIS A 18 -12.90 2.56 5.67
CA HIS A 18 -12.25 3.56 6.52
C HIS A 18 -12.15 4.92 5.79
N PRO A 19 -12.43 6.08 6.43
CA PRO A 19 -12.49 7.38 5.77
C PRO A 19 -11.27 7.72 4.92
N ASP A 20 -10.05 7.50 5.41
CA ASP A 20 -8.83 7.75 4.64
C ASP A 20 -8.72 6.82 3.43
N LYS A 21 -9.10 5.52 3.57
CA LYS A 21 -9.05 4.58 2.45
C LYS A 21 -10.17 4.79 1.42
N VAL A 22 -11.29 5.34 1.82
CA VAL A 22 -12.30 5.84 0.87
C VAL A 22 -11.70 6.94 -0.01
N CYS A 23 -10.97 7.89 0.59
CA CYS A 23 -10.31 8.96 -0.14
C CYS A 23 -9.20 8.43 -1.06
N ASP A 24 -8.39 7.49 -0.60
CA ASP A 24 -7.35 6.84 -1.42
C ASP A 24 -7.95 6.14 -2.64
N GLN A 25 -9.04 5.39 -2.46
CA GLN A 25 -9.73 4.70 -3.55
C GLN A 25 -10.30 5.67 -4.59
N ILE A 26 -10.94 6.76 -4.15
CA ILE A 26 -11.47 7.78 -5.07
C ILE A 26 -10.33 8.39 -5.90
N SER A 27 -9.22 8.76 -5.27
CA SER A 27 -8.08 9.37 -5.94
C SER A 27 -7.43 8.42 -6.95
N ASP A 28 -7.32 7.13 -6.63
CA ASP A 28 -6.75 6.13 -7.54
C ASP A 28 -7.73 5.68 -8.65
N GLU A 29 -9.04 5.69 -8.43
CA GLU A 29 -10.02 5.47 -9.51
C GLU A 29 -9.97 6.60 -10.54
N ILE A 30 -9.80 7.85 -10.11
CA ILE A 30 -9.62 9.00 -11.00
C ILE A 30 -8.32 8.84 -11.81
N LEU A 31 -7.23 8.45 -11.17
CA LEU A 31 -5.97 8.17 -11.84
C LEU A 31 -6.11 7.07 -12.89
N ASP A 32 -6.71 5.93 -12.52
CA ASP A 32 -6.87 4.79 -13.43
C ASP A 32 -7.75 5.12 -14.62
N GLU A 33 -8.81 5.91 -14.43
CA GLU A 33 -9.67 6.33 -15.54
C GLU A 33 -8.92 7.23 -16.54
N LEU A 34 -8.09 8.15 -16.04
CA LEU A 34 -7.27 9.01 -16.90
C LEU A 34 -6.20 8.21 -17.63
N LEU A 35 -5.47 7.30 -16.95
CA LEU A 35 -4.45 6.45 -17.58
C LEU A 35 -5.02 5.51 -18.63
N ARG A 36 -6.25 5.02 -18.45
CA ARG A 36 -6.92 4.16 -19.45
C ARG A 36 -7.14 4.88 -20.77
N GLN A 37 -7.43 6.17 -20.74
CA GLN A 37 -7.68 7.01 -21.92
C GLN A 37 -6.40 7.64 -22.46
N ASP A 38 -5.46 8.01 -21.58
CA ASP A 38 -4.19 8.63 -21.92
C ASP A 38 -3.08 8.12 -20.99
N PRO A 39 -2.28 7.12 -21.41
CA PRO A 39 -1.15 6.61 -20.60
C PRO A 39 -0.05 7.65 -20.30
N GLN A 40 -0.10 8.82 -20.91
CA GLN A 40 0.83 9.94 -20.66
C GLN A 40 0.23 10.96 -19.68
N SER A 41 -0.88 10.66 -19.03
CA SER A 41 -1.50 11.54 -18.04
C SER A 41 -0.56 11.83 -16.88
N HIS A 42 -0.48 13.09 -16.49
CA HIS A 42 0.14 13.54 -15.25
C HIS A 42 -0.96 13.88 -14.26
N VAL A 43 -0.98 13.19 -13.13
CA VAL A 43 -2.05 13.25 -12.15
C VAL A 43 -1.47 13.37 -10.75
N ALA A 44 -1.97 14.35 -10.00
CA ALA A 44 -1.73 14.52 -8.58
C ALA A 44 -3.07 14.95 -7.96
N VAL A 45 -3.94 13.99 -7.65
CA VAL A 45 -5.29 14.21 -7.15
C VAL A 45 -5.43 13.69 -5.73
N GLU A 46 -5.88 14.55 -4.85
CA GLU A 46 -6.19 14.24 -3.47
C GLU A 46 -7.70 14.37 -3.22
N THR A 47 -8.19 13.58 -2.29
CA THR A 47 -9.58 13.60 -1.85
C THR A 47 -9.64 13.83 -0.35
N SER A 48 -10.49 14.73 0.08
CA SER A 48 -10.84 14.92 1.48
C SER A 48 -12.32 14.60 1.70
N ALA A 49 -12.63 13.95 2.80
CA ALA A 49 -13.99 13.58 3.17
C ALA A 49 -14.32 14.04 4.60
N ALA A 50 -15.49 14.59 4.77
CA ALA A 50 -16.08 14.90 6.07
C ALA A 50 -17.59 14.82 5.95
N THR A 51 -18.30 14.69 7.05
CA THR A 51 -19.76 14.51 7.17
C THR A 51 -20.58 14.86 5.91
N GLY A 52 -20.79 13.88 5.04
CA GLY A 52 -21.65 14.04 3.85
C GLY A 52 -21.04 14.83 2.68
N VAL A 53 -19.76 15.22 2.72
CA VAL A 53 -19.11 16.02 1.66
C VAL A 53 -17.77 15.41 1.30
N PHE A 54 -17.48 15.35 0.00
CA PHE A 54 -16.18 15.04 -0.58
C PHE A 54 -15.64 16.25 -1.34
N LEU A 55 -14.38 16.61 -1.08
CA LEU A 55 -13.62 17.58 -1.86
C LEU A 55 -12.53 16.83 -2.60
N VAL A 56 -12.58 16.85 -3.93
CA VAL A 56 -11.55 16.28 -4.83
C VAL A 56 -10.78 17.44 -5.43
N PHE A 57 -9.46 17.48 -5.23
CA PHE A 57 -8.62 18.61 -5.61
C PHE A 57 -7.24 18.15 -6.09
N GLY A 58 -6.53 19.04 -6.75
CA GLY A 58 -5.19 18.77 -7.24
C GLY A 58 -4.98 19.20 -8.69
N GLU A 59 -3.97 18.62 -9.33
CA GLU A 59 -3.54 18.98 -10.68
C GLU A 59 -3.60 17.78 -11.63
N VAL A 60 -4.14 18.01 -12.82
CA VAL A 60 -4.23 17.01 -13.89
C VAL A 60 -3.81 17.63 -15.24
N THR A 61 -2.92 16.93 -15.95
CA THR A 61 -2.64 17.18 -17.37
C THR A 61 -2.87 15.88 -18.12
N SER A 62 -3.95 15.80 -18.90
CA SER A 62 -4.38 14.62 -19.63
C SER A 62 -5.17 14.99 -20.86
N LYS A 63 -5.17 14.13 -21.88
CA LYS A 63 -6.13 14.17 -23.00
C LYS A 63 -7.43 13.44 -22.67
N GLY A 64 -7.46 12.67 -21.59
CA GLY A 64 -8.61 11.96 -21.11
C GLY A 64 -9.57 12.86 -20.32
N TYR A 65 -10.78 12.36 -20.07
CA TYR A 65 -11.81 13.00 -19.26
C TYR A 65 -12.33 12.04 -18.21
N VAL A 66 -12.57 12.54 -17.00
CA VAL A 66 -13.20 11.78 -15.93
C VAL A 66 -14.37 12.58 -15.33
N ASP A 67 -15.53 11.91 -15.21
CA ASP A 67 -16.64 12.43 -14.41
C ASP A 67 -16.36 12.15 -12.93
N VAL A 68 -15.72 13.10 -12.28
CA VAL A 68 -15.30 12.99 -10.86
C VAL A 68 -16.48 12.71 -9.95
N GLN A 69 -17.65 13.34 -10.18
CA GLN A 69 -18.83 13.13 -9.34
C GLN A 69 -19.36 11.70 -9.46
N SER A 70 -19.44 11.18 -10.66
CA SER A 70 -19.83 9.78 -10.89
C SER A 70 -18.82 8.81 -10.27
N THR A 71 -17.53 9.05 -10.44
CA THR A 71 -16.46 8.22 -9.86
C THR A 71 -16.55 8.15 -8.34
N VAL A 72 -16.75 9.29 -7.66
CA VAL A 72 -16.95 9.33 -6.19
C VAL A 72 -18.15 8.47 -5.78
N ARG A 73 -19.31 8.67 -6.43
CA ARG A 73 -20.54 7.94 -6.08
C ARG A 73 -20.43 6.44 -6.33
N GLU A 74 -19.84 6.03 -7.44
CA GLU A 74 -19.65 4.61 -7.78
C GLU A 74 -18.70 3.93 -6.79
N THR A 75 -17.62 4.61 -6.41
CA THR A 75 -16.69 4.11 -5.39
C THR A 75 -17.41 3.92 -4.05
N LEU A 76 -18.21 4.88 -3.61
CA LEU A 76 -18.97 4.79 -2.37
C LEU A 76 -19.99 3.65 -2.39
N ARG A 77 -20.72 3.47 -3.51
CA ARG A 77 -21.68 2.34 -3.66
C ARG A 77 -20.94 1.00 -3.60
N ARG A 78 -19.81 0.86 -4.28
CA ARG A 78 -19.00 -0.36 -4.29
C ARG A 78 -18.49 -0.71 -2.87
N ILE A 79 -18.14 0.28 -2.08
CA ILE A 79 -17.73 0.11 -0.67
C ILE A 79 -18.93 -0.29 0.19
N GLY A 80 -20.15 0.21 -0.09
CA GLY A 80 -21.36 -0.10 0.66
C GLY A 80 -21.94 1.10 1.42
N TYR A 81 -21.53 2.32 1.10
CA TYR A 81 -22.14 3.55 1.60
C TYR A 81 -23.34 3.94 0.75
N THR A 82 -24.49 3.28 1.00
CA THR A 82 -25.69 3.34 0.16
C THR A 82 -26.93 3.93 0.85
N SER A 83 -26.81 4.33 2.11
CA SER A 83 -27.88 5.00 2.84
C SER A 83 -27.35 5.79 4.03
N SER A 84 -28.13 6.78 4.48
CA SER A 84 -27.83 7.54 5.69
C SER A 84 -27.80 6.70 6.97
N GLU A 85 -28.41 5.52 6.97
CA GLU A 85 -28.39 4.58 8.11
C GLU A 85 -27.00 3.98 8.36
N VAL A 86 -26.20 3.81 7.29
CA VAL A 86 -24.79 3.40 7.41
C VAL A 86 -23.83 4.58 7.59
N GLY A 87 -24.39 5.79 7.76
CA GLY A 87 -23.64 7.02 8.04
C GLY A 87 -23.33 7.87 6.80
N LEU A 88 -23.45 7.34 5.59
CA LEU A 88 -23.19 8.05 4.34
C LEU A 88 -23.99 7.44 3.19
N ASP A 89 -24.58 8.29 2.38
CA ASP A 89 -25.31 7.89 1.18
C ASP A 89 -24.61 8.45 -0.08
N ALA A 90 -24.16 7.55 -0.92
CA ALA A 90 -23.48 7.86 -2.19
C ALA A 90 -24.34 8.75 -3.12
N ASP A 91 -25.67 8.62 -3.08
CA ASP A 91 -26.56 9.33 -3.99
C ASP A 91 -26.81 10.78 -3.57
N SER A 92 -26.75 11.06 -2.26
CA SER A 92 -27.07 12.37 -1.69
C SER A 92 -25.88 13.17 -1.16
N CYS A 93 -24.68 12.57 -1.06
CA CYS A 93 -23.50 13.29 -0.59
C CYS A 93 -23.09 14.46 -1.52
N GLY A 94 -22.56 15.52 -0.95
CA GLY A 94 -21.97 16.63 -1.69
C GLY A 94 -20.62 16.24 -2.30
N VAL A 95 -20.39 16.64 -3.56
CA VAL A 95 -19.07 16.47 -4.21
C VAL A 95 -18.63 17.79 -4.77
N ILE A 96 -17.49 18.30 -4.27
CA ILE A 96 -16.86 19.55 -4.69
C ILE A 96 -15.60 19.18 -5.47
N VAL A 97 -15.39 19.77 -6.63
CA VAL A 97 -14.23 19.50 -7.48
C VAL A 97 -13.42 20.78 -7.66
N ALA A 98 -12.13 20.71 -7.32
CA ALA A 98 -11.15 21.78 -7.45
C ALA A 98 -9.87 21.27 -8.12
N ILE A 99 -10.00 20.76 -9.35
CA ILE A 99 -8.90 20.24 -10.17
C ILE A 99 -8.49 21.31 -11.18
N THR A 100 -7.17 21.54 -11.28
CA THR A 100 -6.58 22.52 -12.22
C THR A 100 -5.55 21.84 -13.12
N GLY A 101 -5.11 22.54 -14.19
CA GLY A 101 -3.99 22.10 -15.01
C GLY A 101 -2.65 22.20 -14.26
N GLN A 102 -1.72 21.28 -14.52
CA GLN A 102 -0.39 21.31 -13.94
C GLN A 102 0.42 22.51 -14.44
N SER A 103 1.29 23.08 -13.57
CA SER A 103 2.19 24.18 -13.94
C SER A 103 3.15 23.77 -15.07
N ALA A 104 3.24 24.62 -16.11
CA ALA A 104 4.12 24.41 -17.24
C ALA A 104 5.61 24.43 -16.85
N GLU A 105 5.99 25.16 -15.81
CA GLU A 105 7.37 25.26 -15.33
C GLU A 105 7.88 23.95 -14.73
N ILE A 106 7.03 23.25 -13.99
CA ILE A 106 7.37 21.94 -13.40
C ILE A 106 7.60 20.90 -14.53
N ASN A 107 6.74 20.89 -15.53
CA ASN A 107 6.87 19.96 -16.66
C ASN A 107 8.17 20.15 -17.46
N GLN A 108 8.61 21.39 -17.68
CA GLN A 108 9.86 21.69 -18.39
C GLN A 108 11.13 21.28 -17.63
N GLY A 109 11.09 21.30 -16.30
CA GLY A 109 12.22 20.91 -15.45
C GLY A 109 12.45 19.40 -15.38
N VAL A 110 11.41 18.59 -15.61
CA VAL A 110 11.43 17.14 -15.42
C VAL A 110 11.62 16.38 -16.75
N ALA A 111 10.96 16.79 -17.83
CA ALA A 111 11.04 16.14 -19.14
C ALA A 111 11.85 16.98 -20.11
N ARG A 112 13.09 16.55 -20.41
CA ARG A 112 13.99 17.23 -21.38
C ARG A 112 13.70 16.86 -22.83
N LEU A 113 13.02 15.74 -23.07
CA LEU A 113 12.56 15.30 -24.38
C LEU A 113 11.03 15.36 -24.42
N THR A 114 10.47 15.95 -25.47
CA THR A 114 9.02 16.05 -25.69
C THR A 114 8.68 15.91 -27.18
N GLY A 115 7.50 15.36 -27.48
CA GLY A 115 6.97 15.25 -28.84
C GLY A 115 7.76 14.29 -29.73
N GLU A 116 8.08 14.73 -31.00
CA GLU A 116 8.78 13.90 -31.97
C GLU A 116 10.17 13.45 -31.49
N LYS A 117 10.88 14.28 -30.72
CA LYS A 117 12.19 13.94 -30.15
C LYS A 117 12.14 12.80 -29.14
N GLU A 118 11.06 12.67 -28.42
CA GLU A 118 10.86 11.56 -27.47
C GLU A 118 10.62 10.23 -28.19
N THR A 119 9.86 10.27 -29.31
CA THR A 119 9.55 9.08 -30.12
C THR A 119 10.74 8.57 -30.92
N GLU A 120 11.69 9.43 -31.31
CA GLU A 120 12.88 9.07 -32.07
C GLU A 120 14.08 8.68 -31.17
N ALA A 121 14.04 9.03 -29.87
CA ALA A 121 15.11 8.77 -28.93
C ALA A 121 15.26 7.27 -28.60
N SER A 122 16.50 6.82 -28.46
CA SER A 122 16.81 5.48 -27.94
C SER A 122 16.29 5.32 -26.49
N ARG A 123 16.19 4.07 -26.04
CA ARG A 123 15.81 3.77 -24.66
C ARG A 123 16.70 4.47 -23.63
N GLU A 124 18.01 4.46 -23.89
CA GLU A 124 19.01 5.10 -23.01
C GLU A 124 18.83 6.62 -22.97
N GLU A 125 18.68 7.27 -24.11
CA GLU A 125 18.45 8.72 -24.17
C GLU A 125 17.17 9.15 -23.45
N ARG A 126 16.10 8.34 -23.51
CA ARG A 126 14.87 8.61 -22.76
C ARG A 126 15.10 8.49 -21.25
N TYR A 127 15.86 7.48 -20.79
CA TYR A 127 16.15 7.26 -19.40
C TYR A 127 17.01 8.38 -18.78
N GLU A 128 17.98 8.88 -19.55
CA GLU A 128 18.81 10.03 -19.15
C GLU A 128 18.04 11.36 -19.15
N ALA A 129 17.07 11.50 -20.06
CA ALA A 129 16.35 12.75 -20.27
C ALA A 129 15.23 12.99 -19.22
N GLN A 130 14.67 11.94 -18.63
CA GLN A 130 13.63 12.06 -17.60
C GLN A 130 14.25 12.11 -16.21
N GLY A 131 14.32 13.31 -15.65
CA GLY A 131 14.71 13.50 -14.25
C GLY A 131 13.59 13.13 -13.27
N ALA A 132 13.95 12.98 -11.99
CA ALA A 132 12.98 12.79 -10.93
C ALA A 132 12.03 14.01 -10.84
N GLY A 133 10.74 13.73 -10.65
CA GLY A 133 9.70 14.77 -10.57
C GLY A 133 9.77 15.63 -9.31
N ASP A 134 10.43 15.14 -8.28
CA ASP A 134 10.70 15.84 -7.02
C ASP A 134 11.95 15.25 -6.35
N GLN A 135 12.46 15.93 -5.35
CA GLN A 135 13.38 15.35 -4.39
C GLN A 135 12.62 14.41 -3.47
N GLY A 136 13.30 13.38 -2.95
CA GLY A 136 12.68 12.49 -1.98
C GLY A 136 13.57 11.31 -1.61
N VAL A 137 13.15 10.62 -0.54
CA VAL A 137 13.76 9.37 -0.07
C VAL A 137 12.67 8.31 -0.02
N MET A 138 12.90 7.16 -0.63
CA MET A 138 11.95 6.05 -0.66
C MET A 138 12.61 4.80 -0.10
N PHE A 139 11.80 3.94 0.50
CA PHE A 139 12.25 2.71 1.12
C PHE A 139 11.51 1.52 0.57
N GLY A 140 12.25 0.43 0.36
CA GLY A 140 11.69 -0.88 0.08
C GLY A 140 12.14 -1.86 1.14
N TYR A 141 11.30 -2.85 1.43
CA TYR A 141 11.57 -3.84 2.46
C TYR A 141 11.09 -5.23 2.04
N ALA A 142 11.79 -6.26 2.49
CA ALA A 142 11.35 -7.65 2.42
C ALA A 142 11.96 -8.45 3.58
N THR A 143 11.22 -9.45 4.05
CA THR A 143 11.64 -10.41 5.07
C THR A 143 11.03 -11.77 4.76
N ASP A 144 11.70 -12.84 5.14
CA ASP A 144 11.23 -14.21 4.94
C ASP A 144 10.27 -14.72 6.04
N GLU A 145 9.65 -13.78 6.77
CA GLU A 145 8.65 -14.12 7.79
C GLU A 145 7.35 -14.71 7.21
N THR A 146 7.05 -14.41 5.96
CA THR A 146 5.86 -14.90 5.24
C THR A 146 6.23 -15.31 3.81
N ASP A 147 5.41 -16.15 3.18
CA ASP A 147 5.60 -16.60 1.80
C ASP A 147 5.58 -15.45 0.77
N VAL A 148 4.92 -14.35 1.11
CA VAL A 148 4.88 -13.14 0.28
C VAL A 148 6.04 -12.18 0.56
N LEU A 149 6.95 -12.56 1.47
CA LEU A 149 8.12 -11.80 1.89
C LEU A 149 7.75 -10.43 2.51
N MET A 150 6.72 -10.43 3.35
CA MET A 150 6.26 -9.29 4.15
C MET A 150 6.41 -9.54 5.64
N PRO A 151 6.53 -8.48 6.46
CA PRO A 151 6.45 -8.61 7.92
C PRO A 151 5.12 -9.24 8.35
N LEU A 152 5.18 -10.22 9.23
CA LEU A 152 4.00 -10.98 9.65
C LEU A 152 2.89 -10.14 10.29
N PRO A 153 3.17 -9.15 11.18
CA PRO A 153 2.10 -8.37 11.82
C PRO A 153 1.24 -7.59 10.82
N ILE A 154 1.87 -6.89 9.86
CA ILE A 154 1.12 -6.11 8.86
C ILE A 154 0.41 -7.03 7.85
N TYR A 155 1.04 -8.13 7.46
CA TYR A 155 0.40 -9.08 6.55
C TYR A 155 -0.86 -9.68 7.16
N LEU A 156 -0.81 -10.12 8.41
CA LEU A 156 -2.00 -10.61 9.13
C LEU A 156 -3.06 -9.52 9.30
N ALA A 157 -2.66 -8.30 9.64
CA ALA A 157 -3.60 -7.19 9.77
C ALA A 157 -4.35 -6.91 8.45
N HIS A 158 -3.65 -6.95 7.31
CA HIS A 158 -4.27 -6.83 5.99
C HIS A 158 -5.22 -7.99 5.67
N ARG A 159 -4.81 -9.23 5.93
CA ARG A 159 -5.64 -10.41 5.69
C ARG A 159 -6.93 -10.38 6.51
N LEU A 160 -6.84 -9.96 7.78
CA LEU A 160 -8.01 -9.77 8.65
C LEU A 160 -8.94 -8.67 8.13
N ALA A 161 -8.41 -7.51 7.73
CA ALA A 161 -9.20 -6.41 7.17
C ALA A 161 -9.88 -6.80 5.85
N PHE A 162 -9.19 -7.55 5.00
CA PHE A 162 -9.74 -8.07 3.75
C PHE A 162 -10.85 -9.08 4.02
N ARG A 163 -10.61 -10.08 4.88
CA ARG A 163 -11.62 -11.09 5.24
C ARG A 163 -12.84 -10.46 5.91
N LEU A 164 -12.66 -9.46 6.77
CA LEU A 164 -13.76 -8.70 7.37
C LEU A 164 -14.68 -8.08 6.30
N THR A 165 -14.09 -7.55 5.24
CA THR A 165 -14.85 -7.01 4.11
C THR A 165 -15.54 -8.11 3.27
N GLU A 166 -14.88 -9.25 3.05
CA GLU A 166 -15.49 -10.38 2.33
C GLU A 166 -16.73 -10.90 3.03
N VAL A 167 -16.66 -11.19 4.34
CA VAL A 167 -17.80 -11.70 5.10
C VAL A 167 -18.95 -10.70 5.23
N ARG A 168 -18.61 -9.39 5.22
CA ARG A 168 -19.61 -8.33 5.15
C ARG A 168 -20.33 -8.31 3.79
N LYS A 169 -19.57 -8.27 2.70
CA LYS A 169 -20.13 -8.17 1.32
C LYS A 169 -20.89 -9.41 0.90
N SER A 170 -20.44 -10.60 1.33
CA SER A 170 -21.15 -11.85 1.07
C SER A 170 -22.43 -12.04 1.91
N GLY A 171 -22.55 -11.29 3.02
CA GLY A 171 -23.60 -11.49 4.00
C GLY A 171 -23.40 -12.70 4.91
N GLU A 172 -22.20 -13.31 4.89
CA GLU A 172 -21.81 -14.43 5.78
C GLU A 172 -21.90 -14.01 7.24
N VAL A 173 -21.44 -12.79 7.56
CA VAL A 173 -21.68 -12.16 8.86
C VAL A 173 -22.58 -10.94 8.65
N PRO A 174 -23.89 -11.09 8.95
CA PRO A 174 -24.83 -9.98 8.84
C PRO A 174 -24.51 -8.88 9.85
N HIS A 175 -25.13 -7.71 9.68
CA HIS A 175 -24.96 -6.55 10.55
C HIS A 175 -23.60 -5.85 10.50
N LEU A 176 -22.63 -6.31 9.73
CA LEU A 176 -21.37 -5.59 9.53
C LEU A 176 -21.59 -4.40 8.58
N ARG A 177 -20.93 -3.27 8.90
CA ARG A 177 -20.91 -2.05 8.10
C ARG A 177 -19.51 -1.78 7.54
N PRO A 178 -19.33 -0.82 6.59
CA PRO A 178 -18.11 -0.69 5.82
C PRO A 178 -16.85 -0.34 6.60
N ASP A 179 -16.93 0.50 7.64
CA ASP A 179 -15.76 1.00 8.38
C ASP A 179 -15.23 -0.04 9.36
N GLY A 180 -13.91 -0.17 9.40
CA GLY A 180 -13.27 -1.10 10.32
C GLY A 180 -11.75 -0.97 10.34
N LYS A 181 -11.18 -1.43 11.44
CA LYS A 181 -9.73 -1.50 11.69
C LYS A 181 -9.37 -2.85 12.27
N THR A 182 -8.17 -3.31 11.95
CA THR A 182 -7.57 -4.51 12.52
C THR A 182 -6.19 -4.19 13.07
N GLN A 183 -5.80 -4.84 14.14
CA GLN A 183 -4.45 -4.76 14.68
C GLN A 183 -4.03 -6.12 15.17
N VAL A 184 -2.79 -6.51 14.88
CA VAL A 184 -2.21 -7.78 15.32
C VAL A 184 -0.93 -7.49 16.08
N THR A 185 -0.74 -8.18 17.20
CA THR A 185 0.49 -8.18 17.99
C THR A 185 1.08 -9.57 17.96
N ILE A 186 2.33 -9.68 17.55
CA ILE A 186 3.10 -10.91 17.49
C ILE A 186 4.23 -10.88 18.52
N GLU A 187 4.44 -11.97 19.22
CA GLU A 187 5.60 -12.19 20.07
C GLU A 187 6.73 -12.81 19.23
N TYR A 188 7.93 -12.25 19.37
CA TYR A 188 9.15 -12.67 18.67
C TYR A 188 10.18 -13.22 19.64
N ASP A 189 11.01 -14.13 19.16
CA ASP A 189 12.18 -14.61 19.90
C ASP A 189 13.38 -13.64 19.83
N GLU A 190 14.49 -14.02 20.44
CA GLU A 190 15.73 -13.24 20.44
C GLU A 190 16.42 -13.10 19.07
N ASN A 191 16.02 -13.94 18.10
CA ASN A 191 16.52 -13.94 16.73
C ASN A 191 15.54 -13.30 15.73
N ASP A 192 14.55 -12.55 16.24
CA ASP A 192 13.51 -11.91 15.43
C ASP A 192 12.60 -12.88 14.66
N LYS A 193 12.42 -14.11 15.18
CA LYS A 193 11.48 -15.07 14.61
C LYS A 193 10.11 -15.00 15.31
N PRO A 194 9.00 -14.99 14.56
CA PRO A 194 7.68 -15.02 15.14
C PRO A 194 7.45 -16.31 15.96
N LEU A 195 6.95 -16.17 17.19
CA LEU A 195 6.68 -17.29 18.10
C LEU A 195 5.18 -17.58 18.21
N ARG A 196 4.39 -16.53 18.44
CA ARG A 196 2.95 -16.67 18.63
C ARG A 196 2.20 -15.36 18.40
N VAL A 197 0.93 -15.47 18.09
CA VAL A 197 0.00 -14.36 18.13
C VAL A 197 -0.30 -14.03 19.60
N ASP A 198 -0.05 -12.80 20.02
CA ASP A 198 -0.35 -12.35 21.38
C ASP A 198 -1.75 -11.72 21.47
N THR A 199 -2.06 -10.80 20.57
CA THR A 199 -3.34 -10.06 20.58
C THR A 199 -3.84 -9.84 19.16
N VAL A 200 -5.15 -10.03 18.96
CA VAL A 200 -5.88 -9.61 17.76
C VAL A 200 -6.98 -8.63 18.19
N LEU A 201 -6.94 -7.43 17.63
CA LEU A 201 -7.94 -6.39 17.82
C LEU A 201 -8.69 -6.15 16.51
N ILE A 202 -10.01 -6.19 16.55
CA ILE A 202 -10.88 -5.73 15.45
C ILE A 202 -11.84 -4.68 16.00
N SER A 203 -11.82 -3.49 15.38
CA SER A 203 -12.84 -2.46 15.55
C SER A 203 -13.64 -2.39 14.27
N THR A 204 -14.92 -2.73 14.30
CA THR A 204 -15.78 -2.75 13.11
C THR A 204 -17.10 -2.06 13.35
N GLN A 205 -17.51 -1.27 12.40
CA GLN A 205 -18.83 -0.66 12.35
C GLN A 205 -19.89 -1.75 12.16
N HIS A 206 -21.01 -1.61 12.88
CA HIS A 206 -22.09 -2.62 12.89
C HIS A 206 -23.48 -1.98 13.05
N ASP A 207 -24.52 -2.75 12.75
CA ASP A 207 -25.90 -2.37 13.01
C ASP A 207 -26.20 -2.32 14.52
N PRO A 208 -27.16 -1.48 14.95
CA PRO A 208 -27.51 -1.37 16.38
C PRO A 208 -28.02 -2.69 17.01
N GLU A 209 -28.53 -3.62 16.20
CA GLU A 209 -29.07 -4.90 16.62
C GLU A 209 -27.99 -5.91 17.03
N ALA A 210 -26.74 -5.74 16.57
CA ALA A 210 -25.65 -6.64 16.91
C ALA A 210 -25.12 -6.41 18.32
N SER A 211 -25.25 -7.42 19.20
CA SER A 211 -24.62 -7.36 20.53
C SER A 211 -23.10 -7.57 20.45
N GLN A 212 -22.36 -7.07 21.44
CA GLN A 212 -20.91 -7.21 21.50
C GLN A 212 -20.47 -8.68 21.59
N GLU A 213 -21.20 -9.49 22.37
CA GLU A 213 -20.92 -10.92 22.54
C GLU A 213 -21.13 -11.67 21.23
N TRP A 214 -22.23 -11.41 20.53
CA TRP A 214 -22.51 -12.00 19.24
C TRP A 214 -21.44 -11.60 18.23
N LEU A 215 -21.11 -10.31 18.15
CA LEU A 215 -20.12 -9.79 17.21
C LEU A 215 -18.75 -10.44 17.46
N ALA A 216 -18.32 -10.54 18.72
CA ALA A 216 -17.04 -11.16 19.07
C ALA A 216 -17.00 -12.65 18.66
N ALA A 217 -18.09 -13.40 18.83
CA ALA A 217 -18.19 -14.80 18.43
C ALA A 217 -18.14 -14.94 16.89
N GLN A 218 -18.91 -14.13 16.17
CA GLN A 218 -18.92 -14.17 14.68
C GLN A 218 -17.56 -13.78 14.08
N LEU A 219 -16.91 -12.75 14.60
CA LEU A 219 -15.59 -12.35 14.11
C LEU A 219 -14.52 -13.40 14.43
N LYS A 220 -14.63 -14.10 15.57
CA LYS A 220 -13.72 -15.21 15.85
C LYS A 220 -13.88 -16.33 14.83
N GLU A 221 -15.11 -16.80 14.64
CA GLU A 221 -15.43 -17.95 13.80
C GLU A 221 -15.22 -17.72 12.30
N HIS A 222 -15.60 -16.53 11.80
CA HIS A 222 -15.63 -16.27 10.36
C HIS A 222 -14.47 -15.42 9.85
N VAL A 223 -13.74 -14.72 10.72
CA VAL A 223 -12.67 -13.80 10.32
C VAL A 223 -11.33 -14.20 10.93
N ILE A 224 -11.24 -14.28 12.29
CA ILE A 224 -9.94 -14.39 12.95
C ILE A 224 -9.37 -15.79 12.77
N ASP A 225 -10.06 -16.82 13.26
CA ASP A 225 -9.54 -18.19 13.22
C ASP A 225 -9.24 -18.64 11.78
N PRO A 226 -10.13 -18.44 10.78
CA PRO A 226 -9.81 -18.82 9.40
C PRO A 226 -8.57 -18.13 8.82
N VAL A 227 -8.35 -16.85 9.13
CA VAL A 227 -7.17 -16.12 8.63
C VAL A 227 -5.90 -16.57 9.34
N LEU A 228 -5.95 -16.80 10.66
CA LEU A 228 -4.79 -17.29 11.38
C LEU A 228 -4.38 -18.69 10.92
N ASP A 229 -5.35 -19.60 10.76
CA ASP A 229 -5.11 -20.96 10.28
C ASP A 229 -4.52 -20.95 8.84
N GLU A 230 -5.06 -20.12 7.95
CA GLU A 230 -4.59 -20.00 6.56
C GLU A 230 -3.15 -19.48 6.48
N VAL A 231 -2.84 -18.44 7.26
CA VAL A 231 -1.55 -17.72 7.14
C VAL A 231 -0.44 -18.39 7.94
N LEU A 232 -0.74 -18.91 9.12
CA LEU A 232 0.27 -19.37 10.07
C LEU A 232 0.50 -20.88 10.03
N GLY A 233 -0.52 -21.68 9.66
CA GLY A 233 -0.46 -23.12 9.73
C GLY A 233 0.07 -23.61 11.10
N ASP A 234 0.99 -24.57 11.10
CA ASP A 234 1.61 -25.09 12.34
C ASP A 234 2.86 -24.29 12.78
N GLY A 235 3.24 -23.22 12.04
CA GLY A 235 4.52 -22.54 12.23
C GLY A 235 4.58 -21.56 13.39
N VAL A 236 3.48 -20.86 13.67
CA VAL A 236 3.36 -19.84 14.71
C VAL A 236 2.14 -20.16 15.58
N LYS A 237 2.30 -20.19 16.91
CA LYS A 237 1.20 -20.51 17.83
C LYS A 237 0.11 -19.45 17.79
N HIS A 238 -1.14 -19.88 17.67
CA HIS A 238 -2.30 -18.97 17.57
C HIS A 238 -3.57 -19.53 18.24
N ASP A 239 -3.44 -20.47 19.15
CA ASP A 239 -4.54 -21.10 19.91
C ASP A 239 -4.91 -20.37 21.21
N ASP A 240 -4.02 -19.51 21.72
CA ASP A 240 -4.18 -18.78 22.99
C ASP A 240 -3.79 -17.29 22.81
N TYR A 241 -4.54 -16.58 21.96
CA TYR A 241 -4.37 -15.14 21.77
C TYR A 241 -5.46 -14.35 22.49
N ARG A 242 -5.14 -13.12 22.88
CA ARG A 242 -6.11 -12.17 23.42
C ARG A 242 -6.95 -11.58 22.28
N GLN A 243 -8.25 -11.87 22.28
CA GLN A 243 -9.20 -11.27 21.35
C GLN A 243 -9.78 -9.98 21.94
N LEU A 244 -9.76 -8.89 21.16
CA LEU A 244 -10.41 -7.62 21.47
C LEU A 244 -11.33 -7.23 20.30
N VAL A 245 -12.62 -7.02 20.59
CA VAL A 245 -13.60 -6.57 19.60
C VAL A 245 -14.29 -5.33 20.12
N ASN A 246 -14.25 -4.23 19.39
CA ASN A 246 -14.84 -2.95 19.76
C ASN A 246 -14.67 -2.61 21.26
N PRO A 247 -13.44 -2.51 21.79
CA PRO A 247 -13.20 -2.43 23.23
C PRO A 247 -13.81 -1.18 23.90
N THR A 248 -14.19 -0.19 23.11
CA THR A 248 -14.92 1.00 23.59
C THR A 248 -16.44 0.81 23.62
N GLY A 249 -16.95 -0.35 23.19
CA GLY A 249 -18.36 -0.67 23.09
C GLY A 249 -18.93 -0.52 21.68
N SER A 250 -20.15 -0.01 21.55
CA SER A 250 -20.87 0.09 20.28
C SER A 250 -20.16 0.98 19.26
N PHE A 251 -20.12 0.53 18.00
CA PHE A 251 -19.55 1.25 16.87
C PHE A 251 -20.60 1.31 15.70
N VAL A 252 -21.69 2.00 15.91
CA VAL A 252 -22.77 2.14 14.93
C VAL A 252 -22.51 3.27 13.95
N LEU A 253 -22.05 4.42 14.43
CA LEU A 253 -21.65 5.54 13.59
C LEU A 253 -20.19 5.39 13.18
N GLY A 254 -19.91 5.31 11.88
CA GLY A 254 -18.60 5.15 11.30
C GLY A 254 -18.46 5.84 9.95
N GLY A 255 -17.34 5.59 9.29
CA GLY A 255 -17.02 6.17 7.99
C GLY A 255 -16.86 7.69 8.02
N PRO A 256 -16.93 8.37 6.86
CA PRO A 256 -16.77 9.83 6.76
C PRO A 256 -17.77 10.65 7.56
N ALA A 257 -18.86 10.05 8.05
CA ALA A 257 -19.80 10.71 8.94
C ALA A 257 -19.27 10.85 10.38
N ALA A 258 -18.43 9.94 10.81
CA ALA A 258 -17.87 9.92 12.16
C ALA A 258 -16.49 10.58 12.23
N ASP A 259 -15.65 10.39 11.22
CA ASP A 259 -14.28 10.88 11.18
C ASP A 259 -13.91 11.37 9.77
N ALA A 260 -13.11 12.42 9.70
CA ALA A 260 -12.65 12.97 8.42
C ALA A 260 -11.61 12.04 7.77
N GLY A 261 -11.68 11.93 6.44
CA GLY A 261 -10.71 11.22 5.62
C GLY A 261 -9.91 12.16 4.74
N LEU A 262 -8.69 11.72 4.41
CA LEU A 262 -7.83 12.40 3.45
C LEU A 262 -6.93 11.38 2.76
N THR A 263 -6.72 11.54 1.45
CA THR A 263 -5.75 10.77 0.68
C THR A 263 -4.36 10.84 1.32
N GLY A 264 -3.69 9.69 1.45
CA GLY A 264 -2.31 9.63 1.94
C GLY A 264 -2.12 9.73 3.45
N ARG A 265 -3.16 9.46 4.25
CA ARG A 265 -3.05 9.43 5.72
C ARG A 265 -2.85 8.03 6.32
N LYS A 266 -2.69 7.00 5.50
CA LYS A 266 -2.45 5.61 5.92
C LYS A 266 -1.15 5.04 5.33
N ILE A 267 -0.11 5.90 5.22
CA ILE A 267 1.14 5.56 4.52
C ILE A 267 1.91 4.38 5.15
N ILE A 268 1.78 4.17 6.44
CA ILE A 268 2.42 3.04 7.13
C ILE A 268 1.60 1.76 6.94
N VAL A 269 0.26 1.86 6.92
CA VAL A 269 -0.64 0.75 6.53
C VAL A 269 -0.40 0.36 5.07
N ASP A 270 -0.20 1.32 4.19
CA ASP A 270 0.04 1.10 2.76
C ASP A 270 1.36 0.39 2.49
N THR A 271 2.32 0.43 3.41
CA THR A 271 3.68 -0.09 3.24
C THR A 271 3.98 -1.29 4.15
N TYR A 272 4.75 -1.12 5.21
CA TYR A 272 5.32 -2.24 5.96
C TYR A 272 4.89 -2.29 7.44
N GLY A 273 3.87 -1.50 7.84
CA GLY A 273 3.31 -1.55 9.21
C GLY A 273 4.30 -1.11 10.30
N GLY A 274 5.32 -0.33 9.96
CA GLY A 274 6.34 0.13 10.89
C GLY A 274 7.58 -0.75 11.00
N ALA A 275 7.67 -1.85 10.22
CA ALA A 275 8.86 -2.72 10.20
C ALA A 275 10.04 -2.09 9.43
N ALA A 276 9.77 -1.14 8.54
CA ALA A 276 10.75 -0.43 7.73
C ALA A 276 10.64 1.08 7.97
N HIS A 277 11.70 1.81 7.60
CA HIS A 277 11.63 3.26 7.49
C HIS A 277 10.64 3.69 6.41
N HIS A 278 10.22 4.96 6.46
CA HIS A 278 9.33 5.55 5.47
C HIS A 278 9.83 6.97 5.11
N GLY A 279 9.82 7.29 3.81
CA GLY A 279 10.26 8.61 3.33
C GLY A 279 9.22 9.73 3.48
N GLY A 280 7.97 9.38 3.83
CA GLY A 280 6.86 10.32 4.05
C GLY A 280 5.95 10.53 2.84
N GLY A 281 6.31 10.04 1.64
CA GLY A 281 5.51 10.18 0.42
C GLY A 281 4.27 9.29 0.42
N ALA A 282 3.10 9.87 0.14
CA ALA A 282 1.87 9.12 -0.10
C ALA A 282 1.79 8.61 -1.55
N PHE A 283 1.05 7.52 -1.79
CA PHE A 283 0.94 6.87 -3.10
C PHE A 283 -0.31 7.27 -3.89
N SER A 284 -1.48 7.10 -3.28
CA SER A 284 -2.76 7.23 -3.98
C SER A 284 -2.94 8.59 -4.63
N GLY A 285 -3.54 8.59 -5.81
CA GLY A 285 -3.78 9.80 -6.61
C GLY A 285 -2.60 10.32 -7.41
N LYS A 286 -1.41 9.70 -7.29
CA LYS A 286 -0.18 10.07 -8.00
C LYS A 286 0.10 9.13 -9.15
N ASP A 287 0.33 9.68 -10.36
CA ASP A 287 0.80 8.91 -11.52
C ASP A 287 2.27 8.47 -11.34
N PRO A 288 2.76 7.49 -12.15
CA PRO A 288 4.09 6.91 -11.94
C PRO A 288 5.28 7.84 -12.21
N SER A 289 5.08 9.04 -12.73
CA SER A 289 6.15 10.05 -12.83
C SER A 289 6.57 10.59 -11.45
N LYS A 290 5.75 10.39 -10.43
CA LYS A 290 6.02 10.77 -9.04
C LYS A 290 6.84 9.68 -8.36
N GLY A 291 8.08 9.99 -8.00
CA GLY A 291 9.01 9.07 -7.35
C GLY A 291 8.51 8.50 -6.03
N ASP A 292 7.72 9.27 -5.28
CA ASP A 292 7.07 8.80 -4.05
C ASP A 292 6.37 7.44 -4.25
N ARG A 293 5.75 7.24 -5.40
CA ARG A 293 5.06 6.00 -5.73
C ARG A 293 5.93 5.03 -6.51
N SER A 294 6.44 5.41 -7.67
CA SER A 294 7.17 4.51 -8.58
C SER A 294 8.47 3.99 -7.97
N ALA A 295 9.24 4.85 -7.31
CA ALA A 295 10.49 4.43 -6.67
C ALA A 295 10.25 3.60 -5.40
N ALA A 296 9.17 3.84 -4.64
CA ALA A 296 8.78 2.96 -3.54
C ALA A 296 8.42 1.55 -4.04
N TYR A 297 7.73 1.44 -5.18
CA TYR A 297 7.44 0.15 -5.81
C TYR A 297 8.71 -0.53 -6.33
N ALA A 298 9.61 0.22 -6.96
CA ALA A 298 10.89 -0.33 -7.43
C ALA A 298 11.77 -0.82 -6.27
N THR A 299 11.84 -0.08 -5.17
CA THR A 299 12.61 -0.50 -3.99
C THR A 299 12.03 -1.75 -3.33
N ARG A 300 10.69 -1.91 -3.32
CA ARG A 300 10.04 -3.18 -2.93
C ARG A 300 10.45 -4.31 -3.85
N TRP A 301 10.40 -4.13 -5.16
CA TRP A 301 10.81 -5.12 -6.15
C TRP A 301 12.25 -5.57 -5.94
N VAL A 302 13.20 -4.64 -5.73
CA VAL A 302 14.60 -4.94 -5.43
C VAL A 302 14.74 -5.74 -4.13
N ALA A 303 14.16 -5.25 -3.02
CA ALA A 303 14.26 -5.92 -1.72
C ALA A 303 13.69 -7.34 -1.77
N LYS A 304 12.55 -7.53 -2.43
CA LYS A 304 11.91 -8.83 -2.61
C LYS A 304 12.78 -9.81 -3.39
N ASN A 305 13.41 -9.36 -4.48
CA ASN A 305 14.32 -10.21 -5.26
C ASN A 305 15.59 -10.59 -4.49
N ILE A 306 16.13 -9.74 -3.61
CA ILE A 306 17.29 -10.07 -2.78
C ILE A 306 16.94 -11.21 -1.81
N VAL A 307 15.81 -11.09 -1.10
CA VAL A 307 15.37 -12.13 -0.15
C VAL A 307 14.99 -13.41 -0.89
N ALA A 308 14.25 -13.32 -1.99
CA ALA A 308 13.90 -14.48 -2.83
C ALA A 308 15.11 -15.18 -3.44
N ALA A 309 16.21 -14.46 -3.68
CA ALA A 309 17.48 -15.04 -4.13
C ALA A 309 18.22 -15.80 -3.01
N GLY A 310 17.75 -15.73 -1.76
CA GLY A 310 18.41 -16.33 -0.60
C GLY A 310 19.71 -15.66 -0.21
N LEU A 311 19.83 -14.35 -0.47
CA LEU A 311 21.04 -13.57 -0.17
C LEU A 311 21.01 -12.95 1.23
N ALA A 312 19.84 -12.74 1.80
CA ALA A 312 19.62 -12.31 3.17
C ALA A 312 18.19 -12.70 3.62
N HIS A 313 17.97 -12.83 4.93
CA HIS A 313 16.65 -13.09 5.50
C HIS A 313 15.79 -11.82 5.57
N ARG A 314 16.43 -10.65 5.70
CA ARG A 314 15.76 -9.35 5.83
C ARG A 314 16.56 -8.27 5.12
N VAL A 315 15.87 -7.44 4.35
CA VAL A 315 16.50 -6.37 3.56
C VAL A 315 15.66 -5.10 3.60
N GLU A 316 16.32 -3.98 3.80
CA GLU A 316 15.79 -2.65 3.53
C GLU A 316 16.63 -1.96 2.47
N LEU A 317 15.99 -1.42 1.45
CA LEU A 317 16.62 -0.60 0.42
C LEU A 317 16.18 0.85 0.57
N GLN A 318 17.14 1.77 0.66
CA GLN A 318 16.90 3.21 0.57
C GLN A 318 17.36 3.74 -0.77
N VAL A 319 16.52 4.54 -1.42
CA VAL A 319 16.89 5.32 -2.60
C VAL A 319 16.53 6.78 -2.39
N ALA A 320 17.38 7.69 -2.88
CA ALA A 320 17.11 9.13 -2.81
C ALA A 320 17.31 9.78 -4.18
N TYR A 321 16.47 10.78 -4.48
CA TYR A 321 16.51 11.54 -5.73
C TYR A 321 16.61 13.04 -5.47
N ALA A 322 17.19 13.75 -6.44
CA ALA A 322 17.13 15.20 -6.57
C ALA A 322 16.22 15.56 -7.76
N ILE A 323 15.40 16.59 -7.62
CA ILE A 323 14.51 17.04 -8.68
C ILE A 323 15.27 17.31 -9.98
N GLY A 324 14.74 16.84 -11.11
CA GLY A 324 15.32 17.03 -12.44
C GLY A 324 16.57 16.19 -12.72
N VAL A 325 17.02 15.32 -11.82
CA VAL A 325 18.15 14.41 -12.00
C VAL A 325 17.64 12.99 -12.19
N ALA A 326 18.12 12.29 -13.23
CA ALA A 326 17.69 10.93 -13.53
C ALA A 326 18.34 9.91 -12.58
N GLU A 327 19.65 9.99 -12.40
CA GLU A 327 20.37 9.07 -11.52
C GLU A 327 20.00 9.32 -10.05
N PRO A 328 19.73 8.25 -9.25
CA PRO A 328 19.59 8.38 -7.81
C PRO A 328 20.85 9.00 -7.18
N VAL A 329 20.69 9.97 -6.28
CA VAL A 329 21.82 10.56 -5.53
C VAL A 329 22.39 9.58 -4.50
N SER A 330 21.59 8.62 -4.05
CA SER A 330 22.05 7.52 -3.19
C SER A 330 21.20 6.27 -3.36
N VAL A 331 21.86 5.11 -3.24
CA VAL A 331 21.24 3.78 -3.14
C VAL A 331 21.99 3.06 -2.01
N ASN A 332 21.27 2.66 -0.98
CA ASN A 332 21.84 1.96 0.17
C ASN A 332 21.03 0.69 0.48
N VAL A 333 21.73 -0.42 0.68
CA VAL A 333 21.15 -1.71 1.09
C VAL A 333 21.50 -1.97 2.54
N GLU A 334 20.53 -2.21 3.37
CA GLU A 334 20.70 -2.66 4.76
C GLU A 334 20.16 -4.09 4.90
N THR A 335 20.91 -4.97 5.47
CA THR A 335 20.60 -6.40 5.62
C THR A 335 20.46 -6.84 7.07
N PHE A 336 20.68 -5.91 8.00
CA PHE A 336 20.55 -6.13 9.45
C PHE A 336 21.42 -7.29 9.98
N GLY A 337 22.52 -7.61 9.28
CA GLY A 337 23.41 -8.73 9.63
C GLY A 337 22.80 -10.11 9.33
N THR A 338 21.84 -10.18 8.41
CA THR A 338 21.14 -11.43 8.04
C THR A 338 21.61 -12.00 6.70
N GLU A 339 22.76 -11.60 6.19
CA GLU A 339 23.34 -12.06 4.93
C GLU A 339 23.64 -13.57 4.94
N ILE A 340 23.47 -14.22 3.81
CA ILE A 340 23.63 -15.67 3.66
C ILE A 340 24.78 -15.94 2.67
N GLY A 341 25.97 -16.22 3.17
CA GLY A 341 27.13 -16.62 2.36
C GLY A 341 27.75 -15.53 1.49
N VAL A 342 27.31 -14.28 1.65
CA VAL A 342 27.76 -13.07 0.93
C VAL A 342 27.89 -11.91 1.88
N THR A 343 28.50 -10.80 1.46
CA THR A 343 28.52 -9.57 2.26
C THR A 343 27.46 -8.58 1.77
N ARG A 344 27.07 -7.64 2.64
CA ARG A 344 26.19 -6.54 2.30
C ARG A 344 26.71 -5.73 1.11
N GLU A 345 28.02 -5.49 1.06
CA GLU A 345 28.69 -4.76 -0.03
C GLU A 345 28.56 -5.49 -1.37
N GLN A 346 28.66 -6.83 -1.38
CA GLN A 346 28.43 -7.63 -2.58
C GLN A 346 26.99 -7.55 -3.07
N ILE A 347 26.03 -7.61 -2.13
CA ILE A 347 24.60 -7.43 -2.47
C ILE A 347 24.37 -6.03 -3.06
N GLN A 348 24.90 -4.97 -2.43
CA GLN A 348 24.75 -3.61 -2.93
C GLN A 348 25.37 -3.41 -4.32
N GLN A 349 26.52 -4.03 -4.60
CA GLN A 349 27.14 -3.99 -5.93
C GLN A 349 26.30 -4.74 -6.96
N ALA A 350 25.73 -5.89 -6.60
CA ALA A 350 24.83 -6.66 -7.47
C ALA A 350 23.56 -5.85 -7.80
N VAL A 351 22.95 -5.20 -6.82
CA VAL A 351 21.78 -4.33 -7.03
C VAL A 351 22.08 -3.26 -8.08
N ARG A 352 23.21 -2.56 -7.97
CA ARG A 352 23.61 -1.52 -8.93
C ARG A 352 23.90 -2.05 -10.34
N LYS A 353 24.22 -3.32 -10.49
CA LYS A 353 24.45 -3.95 -11.81
C LYS A 353 23.16 -4.44 -12.45
N VAL A 354 22.18 -4.88 -11.64
CA VAL A 354 20.99 -5.59 -12.10
C VAL A 354 19.80 -4.66 -12.28
N PHE A 355 19.67 -3.62 -11.44
CA PHE A 355 18.52 -2.74 -11.44
C PHE A 355 18.89 -1.33 -11.90
N ASP A 356 18.15 -0.84 -12.87
CA ASP A 356 18.17 0.56 -13.27
C ASP A 356 17.09 1.32 -12.49
N LEU A 357 17.51 2.19 -11.59
CA LEU A 357 16.63 2.93 -10.68
C LEU A 357 16.36 4.36 -11.15
N ARG A 358 16.68 4.69 -12.42
CA ARG A 358 16.25 5.96 -13.02
C ARG A 358 14.73 5.99 -13.20
N PRO A 359 14.04 7.13 -13.02
CA PRO A 359 12.57 7.20 -13.04
C PRO A 359 11.93 6.57 -14.30
N ALA A 360 12.43 6.88 -15.50
CA ALA A 360 11.89 6.31 -16.72
C ALA A 360 12.15 4.80 -16.85
N ALA A 361 13.29 4.31 -16.36
CA ALA A 361 13.60 2.89 -16.34
C ALA A 361 12.64 2.12 -15.44
N ILE A 362 12.36 2.64 -14.25
CA ILE A 362 11.38 2.06 -13.31
C ILE A 362 10.00 1.95 -13.96
N ILE A 363 9.54 3.02 -14.60
CA ILE A 363 8.23 3.06 -15.26
C ILE A 363 8.13 2.00 -16.37
N ASP A 364 9.17 1.86 -17.18
CA ASP A 364 9.20 0.88 -18.27
C ASP A 364 9.33 -0.56 -17.74
N GLU A 365 10.27 -0.84 -16.81
CA GLU A 365 10.53 -2.19 -16.28
C GLU A 365 9.32 -2.75 -15.50
N LEU A 366 8.62 -1.91 -14.78
CA LEU A 366 7.43 -2.29 -14.01
C LEU A 366 6.12 -2.05 -14.77
N ASP A 367 6.17 -1.54 -16.02
CA ASP A 367 5.01 -1.26 -16.87
C ASP A 367 3.92 -0.47 -16.10
N LEU A 368 4.32 0.68 -15.53
CA LEU A 368 3.51 1.46 -14.60
C LEU A 368 2.49 2.41 -15.26
N LYS A 369 2.48 2.54 -16.60
CA LYS A 369 1.51 3.41 -17.31
C LYS A 369 0.14 2.76 -17.50
N ARG A 370 -0.12 1.61 -16.89
CA ARG A 370 -1.39 0.91 -16.92
C ARG A 370 -2.33 1.35 -15.79
N PRO A 371 -3.66 1.22 -15.97
CA PRO A 371 -4.64 1.50 -14.91
C PRO A 371 -4.69 0.34 -13.89
N ILE A 372 -3.73 0.31 -12.97
CA ILE A 372 -3.55 -0.76 -11.97
C ILE A 372 -3.64 -0.25 -10.52
N TYR A 373 -3.91 1.04 -10.34
CA TYR A 373 -3.72 1.73 -9.06
C TYR A 373 -4.91 1.65 -8.12
N ALA A 374 -6.14 1.69 -8.61
CA ALA A 374 -7.34 1.57 -7.77
C ALA A 374 -7.33 0.32 -6.88
N LYS A 375 -6.78 -0.79 -7.37
CA LYS A 375 -6.65 -2.05 -6.62
C LYS A 375 -5.64 -2.00 -5.48
N THR A 376 -4.71 -1.02 -5.49
CA THR A 376 -3.73 -0.84 -4.41
C THR A 376 -4.28 -0.09 -3.21
N ALA A 377 -5.35 0.68 -3.41
CA ALA A 377 -5.81 1.71 -2.48
C ALA A 377 -6.43 1.17 -1.17
N ALA A 378 -6.56 -0.14 -1.00
CA ALA A 378 -6.96 -0.79 0.24
C ALA A 378 -6.18 -2.11 0.43
N TYR A 379 -5.97 -2.50 1.69
CA TYR A 379 -5.31 -3.76 2.10
C TYR A 379 -3.81 -3.83 1.79
N GLY A 380 -3.14 -2.68 1.68
CA GLY A 380 -1.70 -2.56 1.43
C GLY A 380 -1.32 -2.62 -0.06
N HIS A 381 -0.20 -1.99 -0.37
CA HIS A 381 0.37 -1.98 -1.73
C HIS A 381 1.32 -3.15 -1.99
N PHE A 382 1.78 -3.84 -0.92
CA PHE A 382 2.78 -4.90 -0.98
C PHE A 382 2.27 -6.21 -0.40
N GLY A 383 2.82 -7.33 -0.90
CA GLY A 383 2.49 -8.66 -0.41
C GLY A 383 1.08 -9.14 -0.77
N ARG A 384 0.45 -8.57 -1.78
CA ARG A 384 -0.88 -8.96 -2.25
C ARG A 384 -0.84 -10.30 -3.00
N VAL A 385 -1.83 -11.15 -2.73
CA VAL A 385 -2.00 -12.46 -3.41
C VAL A 385 -3.23 -12.50 -4.31
N ASP A 386 -4.14 -11.56 -4.14
CA ASP A 386 -5.39 -11.42 -4.90
C ASP A 386 -5.23 -10.63 -6.20
N VAL A 387 -4.10 -9.93 -6.36
CA VAL A 387 -3.76 -9.10 -7.52
C VAL A 387 -2.29 -9.29 -7.89
N GLU A 388 -2.01 -9.51 -9.17
CA GLU A 388 -0.63 -9.52 -9.67
C GLU A 388 -0.12 -8.10 -9.88
N PHE A 389 0.73 -7.64 -8.98
CA PHE A 389 1.43 -6.37 -9.14
C PHE A 389 2.85 -6.57 -9.66
N PRO A 390 3.33 -5.74 -10.60
CA PRO A 390 4.66 -5.93 -11.22
C PRO A 390 5.83 -5.80 -10.24
N TRP A 391 5.69 -5.03 -9.17
CA TRP A 391 6.72 -4.89 -8.13
C TRP A 391 6.79 -6.08 -7.15
N GLU A 392 5.88 -7.03 -7.27
CA GLU A 392 5.93 -8.30 -6.50
C GLU A 392 6.61 -9.45 -7.26
N ARG A 393 7.09 -9.21 -8.50
CA ARG A 393 7.81 -10.23 -9.27
C ARG A 393 9.17 -10.54 -8.66
N THR A 394 9.59 -11.81 -8.77
CA THR A 394 10.92 -12.29 -8.37
C THR A 394 11.77 -12.67 -9.58
N ASP A 395 11.63 -11.91 -10.64
CA ASP A 395 12.18 -12.15 -11.98
C ASP A 395 13.68 -11.84 -12.12
N LYS A 396 14.30 -11.19 -11.12
CA LYS A 396 15.72 -10.82 -11.09
C LYS A 396 16.59 -11.71 -10.21
N VAL A 397 16.05 -12.80 -9.68
CA VAL A 397 16.75 -13.71 -8.76
C VAL A 397 18.04 -14.29 -9.38
N GLU A 398 17.96 -14.82 -10.60
CA GLU A 398 19.11 -15.43 -11.24
C GLU A 398 20.16 -14.40 -11.70
N GLU A 399 19.72 -13.21 -12.13
CA GLU A 399 20.61 -12.10 -12.47
C GLU A 399 21.39 -11.62 -11.23
N LEU A 400 20.71 -11.50 -10.06
CA LEU A 400 21.37 -11.14 -8.79
C LEU A 400 22.42 -12.18 -8.38
N LYS A 401 22.09 -13.48 -8.42
CA LYS A 401 23.03 -14.56 -8.12
C LYS A 401 24.24 -14.56 -9.05
N ALA A 402 24.03 -14.26 -10.33
CA ALA A 402 25.11 -14.18 -11.31
C ALA A 402 26.01 -12.94 -11.09
N ALA A 403 25.45 -11.82 -10.63
CA ALA A 403 26.17 -10.57 -10.41
C ALA A 403 27.09 -10.61 -9.15
N ILE A 404 26.87 -11.55 -8.24
CA ILE A 404 27.64 -11.77 -7.02
C ILE A 404 28.84 -12.68 -7.25
N ARG A 405 28.77 -13.58 -8.22
CA ARG A 405 29.86 -14.50 -8.63
C ARG A 405 31.00 -13.72 -9.31
#